data_a539168c67cdf20893744f1c4396660b
#
_entry.id   a539168c67cdf20893744f1c4396660b
#
_cell.length_a   1.000
_cell.length_b   1.000
_cell.length_c   1.000
_cell.angle_alpha   90.00
_cell.angle_beta   90.00
_cell.angle_gamma   90.00
#
_symmetry.space_group_name_H-M   'P 1'
#
loop_
_entity.id
_entity.type
_entity.pdbx_description
1 polymer ?
#
loop_
_entity_poly.entity_id
_entity_poly.type
_entity_poly.pdbx_seq_one_letter_code
_entity_poly.pdbx_strand_id
1 'polypeptide(L)'
;MSKLELYNIYAGYEESKPVLKDISFFVEKGEFIVLLGTSGCGKTTILNLIAGMIPISAGELYIDGVKSNDTPPRKRNIAMVFQNYALYPTMTAYENIAFPLQNAHYKKKDIDSSVKSIAVELGIDDLHQKWWRIFYSE
;
A
#
# COMPACT_ATOMS: atom_id res chain seq x y z
N MET A 1 0.09 18.37 12.75
CA MET A 1 -1.01 17.38 12.70
C MET A 1 -0.42 16.06 12.26
N SER A 2 -0.58 15.04 13.10
CA SER A 2 -0.10 13.68 12.81
C SER A 2 -0.82 13.13 11.58
N LYS A 3 -0.09 12.45 10.72
CA LYS A 3 -0.66 11.82 9.54
C LYS A 3 -1.23 10.44 9.84
N LEU A 4 -0.65 9.75 10.82
CA LEU A 4 -1.04 8.41 11.23
C LEU A 4 -0.96 8.30 12.75
N GLU A 5 -2.00 7.79 13.38
CA GLU A 5 -2.06 7.60 14.83
C GLU A 5 -2.68 6.24 15.15
N LEU A 6 -1.99 5.47 15.97
CA LEU A 6 -2.45 4.19 16.49
C LEU A 6 -2.54 4.29 18.01
N TYR A 7 -3.68 3.90 18.55
CA TYR A 7 -3.95 3.89 19.99
C TYR A 7 -4.37 2.51 20.45
N ASN A 8 -3.57 1.88 21.31
CA ASN A 8 -3.82 0.59 21.96
C ASN A 8 -4.34 -0.48 20.99
N ILE A 9 -3.67 -0.60 19.83
CA ILE A 9 -4.08 -1.49 18.76
C ILE A 9 -3.82 -2.95 19.14
N TYR A 10 -4.87 -3.76 18.99
CA TYR A 10 -4.82 -5.21 18.95
C TYR A 10 -5.31 -5.69 17.59
N ALA A 11 -4.55 -6.55 16.92
CA ALA A 11 -4.90 -7.09 15.61
C ALA A 11 -4.19 -8.39 15.30
N GLY A 12 -4.78 -9.20 14.43
CA GLY A 12 -4.23 -10.44 13.94
C GLY A 12 -5.05 -11.01 12.80
N TYR A 13 -4.57 -12.10 12.24
CA TYR A 13 -5.28 -12.81 11.16
C TYR A 13 -6.42 -13.70 11.70
N GLU A 14 -6.36 -14.05 12.99
CA GLU A 14 -7.39 -14.79 13.72
C GLU A 14 -7.81 -13.94 14.92
N GLU A 15 -9.11 -13.79 15.16
CA GLU A 15 -9.64 -13.00 16.30
C GLU A 15 -9.13 -13.50 17.66
N SER A 16 -8.97 -14.82 17.80
CA SER A 16 -8.52 -15.46 19.04
C SER A 16 -7.02 -15.35 19.32
N LYS A 17 -6.22 -14.94 18.31
CA LYS A 17 -4.75 -14.90 18.40
C LYS A 17 -4.19 -13.59 17.84
N PRO A 18 -4.29 -12.49 18.60
CA PRO A 18 -3.73 -11.22 18.14
C PRO A 18 -2.20 -11.31 18.03
N VAL A 19 -1.66 -10.94 16.86
CA VAL A 19 -0.23 -10.80 16.60
C VAL A 19 0.28 -9.47 17.16
N LEU A 20 -0.52 -8.41 17.00
CA LEU A 20 -0.26 -7.09 17.56
C LEU A 20 -1.00 -6.96 18.88
N LYS A 21 -0.30 -6.50 19.90
CA LYS A 21 -0.84 -6.34 21.26
C LYS A 21 -0.40 -5.00 21.80
N ASP A 22 -1.38 -4.16 22.09
CA ASP A 22 -1.19 -2.83 22.71
C ASP A 22 -0.19 -1.94 21.97
N ILE A 23 -0.35 -1.84 20.66
CA ILE A 23 0.54 -1.02 19.83
C ILE A 23 0.00 0.41 19.78
N SER A 24 0.84 1.35 20.23
CA SER A 24 0.56 2.78 20.17
C SER A 24 1.75 3.54 19.60
N PHE A 25 1.55 4.31 18.56
CA PHE A 25 2.52 5.27 18.03
C PHE A 25 1.82 6.26 17.10
N PHE A 26 2.52 7.33 16.76
CA PHE A 26 2.07 8.31 15.77
C PHE A 26 3.20 8.64 14.80
N VAL A 27 2.81 9.11 13.62
CA VAL A 27 3.71 9.54 12.55
C VAL A 27 3.30 10.93 12.09
N GLU A 28 4.24 11.85 12.10
CA GLU A 28 4.03 13.21 11.63
C GLU A 28 4.06 13.30 10.09
N LYS A 29 3.49 14.36 9.57
CA LYS A 29 3.52 14.60 8.12
C LYS A 29 4.97 14.80 7.63
N GLY A 30 5.38 13.99 6.65
CA GLY A 30 6.73 14.06 6.06
C GLY A 30 7.78 13.24 6.82
N GLU A 31 7.39 12.56 7.90
CA GLU A 31 8.29 11.69 8.65
C GLU A 31 8.55 10.38 7.94
N PHE A 32 9.77 9.86 8.08
CA PHE A 32 10.20 8.56 7.60
C PHE A 32 10.34 7.60 8.78
N ILE A 33 9.54 6.54 8.80
CA ILE A 33 9.52 5.55 9.89
C ILE A 33 10.10 4.23 9.42
N VAL A 34 10.96 3.63 10.25
CA VAL A 34 11.52 2.29 10.05
C VAL A 34 11.06 1.35 11.15
N LEU A 35 10.42 0.24 10.77
CA LEU A 35 10.03 -0.82 11.69
C LEU A 35 11.14 -1.89 11.75
N LEU A 36 11.82 -1.99 12.89
CA LEU A 36 12.87 -2.97 13.13
C LEU A 36 12.36 -4.12 14.01
N GLY A 37 12.87 -5.31 13.78
CA GLY A 37 12.54 -6.49 14.60
C GLY A 37 12.81 -7.79 13.85
N THR A 38 12.80 -8.89 14.60
CA THR A 38 13.01 -10.25 14.07
C THR A 38 11.92 -10.68 13.08
N SER A 39 12.14 -11.73 12.31
CA SER A 39 11.11 -12.30 11.45
C SER A 39 9.90 -12.75 12.30
N GLY A 40 8.69 -12.47 11.83
CA GLY A 40 7.45 -12.86 12.52
C GLY A 40 7.02 -11.96 13.69
N CYS A 41 7.75 -10.88 14.03
CA CYS A 41 7.38 -9.98 15.14
C CYS A 41 6.22 -9.01 14.84
N GLY A 42 5.56 -9.13 13.68
CA GLY A 42 4.36 -8.33 13.38
C GLY A 42 4.56 -7.10 12.48
N LYS A 43 5.77 -6.84 11.93
CA LYS A 43 6.01 -5.68 11.04
C LYS A 43 5.07 -5.63 9.85
N THR A 44 4.96 -6.74 9.12
CA THR A 44 4.03 -6.85 7.98
C THR A 44 2.57 -6.76 8.45
N THR A 45 2.26 -7.26 9.64
CA THR A 45 0.92 -7.18 10.22
C THR A 45 0.51 -5.72 10.50
N ILE A 46 1.44 -4.89 11.03
CA ILE A 46 1.19 -3.45 11.21
C ILE A 46 0.93 -2.77 9.86
N LEU A 47 1.74 -3.04 8.83
CA LEU A 47 1.56 -2.46 7.50
C LEU A 47 0.22 -2.87 6.88
N ASN A 48 -0.14 -4.16 6.97
CA ASN A 48 -1.41 -4.68 6.48
C ASN A 48 -2.61 -4.06 7.23
N LEU A 49 -2.50 -3.85 8.54
CA LEU A 49 -3.51 -3.18 9.34
C LEU A 49 -3.70 -1.73 8.88
N ILE A 50 -2.63 -0.97 8.74
CA ILE A 50 -2.67 0.42 8.28
C ILE A 50 -3.30 0.49 6.89
N ALA A 51 -2.95 -0.44 5.99
CA ALA A 51 -3.54 -0.54 4.66
C ALA A 51 -5.00 -1.01 4.66
N GLY A 52 -5.52 -1.54 5.78
CA GLY A 52 -6.89 -2.03 5.90
C GLY A 52 -7.12 -3.44 5.38
N MET A 53 -6.05 -4.24 5.27
CA MET A 53 -6.11 -5.62 4.79
C MET A 53 -6.43 -6.62 5.90
N ILE A 54 -6.25 -6.22 7.16
CA ILE A 54 -6.67 -6.98 8.32
C ILE A 54 -7.49 -6.10 9.25
N PRO A 55 -8.46 -6.67 9.97
CA PRO A 55 -9.31 -5.92 10.89
C PRO A 55 -8.54 -5.53 12.17
N ILE A 56 -9.01 -4.48 12.81
CA ILE A 56 -8.59 -4.06 14.13
C ILE A 56 -9.53 -4.74 15.14
N SER A 57 -8.97 -5.54 16.06
CA SER A 57 -9.76 -6.23 17.09
C SER A 57 -10.08 -5.31 18.27
N ALA A 58 -9.15 -4.40 18.63
CA ALA A 58 -9.35 -3.37 19.65
C ALA A 58 -8.40 -2.20 19.37
N GLY A 59 -8.71 -1.03 19.94
CA GLY A 59 -7.97 0.20 19.76
C GLY A 59 -8.50 1.07 18.63
N GLU A 60 -7.77 2.12 18.29
CA GLU A 60 -8.20 3.12 17.31
C GLU A 60 -7.07 3.49 16.36
N LEU A 61 -7.41 3.54 15.08
CA LEU A 61 -6.54 4.01 14.00
C LEU A 61 -7.09 5.30 13.41
N TYR A 62 -6.25 6.32 13.34
CA TYR A 62 -6.55 7.57 12.65
C TYR A 62 -5.59 7.79 11.49
N ILE A 63 -6.13 8.22 10.35
CA ILE A 63 -5.38 8.62 9.15
C ILE A 63 -5.82 10.03 8.79
N ASP A 64 -4.87 10.96 8.72
CA ASP A 64 -5.12 12.39 8.52
C ASP A 64 -6.19 12.96 9.48
N GLY A 65 -6.20 12.49 10.74
CA GLY A 65 -7.15 12.90 11.78
C GLY A 65 -8.54 12.27 11.68
N VAL A 66 -8.74 11.34 10.72
CA VAL A 66 -10.03 10.64 10.53
C VAL A 66 -9.93 9.22 11.05
N LYS A 67 -10.84 8.83 11.96
CA LYS A 67 -10.94 7.44 12.46
C LYS A 67 -11.18 6.48 11.30
N SER A 68 -10.29 5.51 11.15
CA SER A 68 -10.19 4.67 9.95
C SER A 68 -10.30 3.17 10.23
N ASN A 69 -10.78 2.76 11.41
CA ASN A 69 -10.92 1.35 11.78
C ASN A 69 -11.67 0.55 10.70
N ASP A 70 -12.84 1.04 10.28
CA ASP A 70 -13.75 0.38 9.35
C ASP A 70 -13.63 0.91 7.91
N THR A 71 -12.65 1.80 7.66
CA THR A 71 -12.43 2.35 6.33
C THR A 71 -11.79 1.30 5.43
N PRO A 72 -12.42 0.91 4.31
CA PRO A 72 -11.85 -0.08 3.40
C PRO A 72 -10.57 0.42 2.74
N PRO A 73 -9.64 -0.46 2.31
CA PRO A 73 -8.33 -0.11 1.74
C PRO A 73 -8.40 0.96 0.65
N ARG A 74 -9.33 0.82 -0.29
CA ARG A 74 -9.52 1.74 -1.43
C ARG A 74 -9.86 3.20 -1.03
N LYS A 75 -10.31 3.43 0.21
CA LYS A 75 -10.69 4.74 0.72
C LYS A 75 -9.66 5.35 1.68
N ARG A 76 -8.59 4.63 2.02
CA ARG A 76 -7.58 5.10 2.97
C ARG A 76 -6.55 6.05 2.37
N ASN A 77 -6.53 6.22 1.05
CA ASN A 77 -5.55 7.05 0.32
C ASN A 77 -4.08 6.71 0.69
N ILE A 78 -3.78 5.41 0.78
CA ILE A 78 -2.47 4.86 1.09
C ILE A 78 -1.97 4.09 -0.12
N ALA A 79 -0.70 4.24 -0.46
CA ALA A 79 0.02 3.37 -1.39
C ALA A 79 0.84 2.34 -0.59
N MET A 80 0.86 1.10 -1.03
CA MET A 80 1.63 0.02 -0.43
C MET A 80 2.46 -0.71 -1.48
N VAL A 81 3.74 -0.93 -1.19
CA VAL A 81 4.62 -1.77 -2.00
C VAL A 81 4.74 -3.13 -1.31
N PHE A 82 4.29 -4.18 -2.00
CA PHE A 82 4.35 -5.54 -1.49
C PHE A 82 5.73 -6.16 -1.74
N GLN A 83 6.10 -7.13 -0.93
CA GLN A 83 7.37 -7.85 -1.06
C GLN A 83 7.49 -8.61 -2.39
N ASN A 84 6.37 -9.05 -2.96
CA ASN A 84 6.27 -9.71 -4.27
C ASN A 84 5.85 -8.74 -5.39
N TYR A 85 6.03 -7.42 -5.16
CA TYR A 85 5.70 -6.32 -6.08
C TYR A 85 4.22 -6.23 -6.50
N ALA A 86 3.40 -7.24 -6.27
CA ALA A 86 1.95 -7.32 -6.57
C ALA A 86 1.59 -6.88 -8.00
N LEU A 87 2.45 -7.17 -8.98
CA LEU A 87 2.20 -6.88 -10.38
C LEU A 87 1.13 -7.84 -10.92
N TYR A 88 0.30 -7.34 -11.82
CA TYR A 88 -0.67 -8.15 -12.56
C TYR A 88 0.06 -8.87 -13.72
N PRO A 89 0.31 -10.18 -13.64
CA PRO A 89 1.17 -10.88 -14.60
C PRO A 89 0.55 -10.99 -15.99
N THR A 90 -0.77 -10.79 -16.09
CA THR A 90 -1.50 -10.80 -17.37
C THR A 90 -1.50 -9.44 -18.06
N MET A 91 -1.03 -8.41 -17.37
CA MET A 91 -0.99 -7.03 -17.86
C MET A 91 0.42 -6.67 -18.32
N THR A 92 0.50 -5.78 -19.30
CA THR A 92 1.76 -5.15 -19.72
C THR A 92 2.29 -4.19 -18.65
N ALA A 93 3.53 -3.74 -18.76
CA ALA A 93 4.08 -2.70 -17.87
C ALA A 93 3.24 -1.42 -17.94
N TYR A 94 2.83 -1.00 -19.13
CA TYR A 94 1.93 0.13 -19.32
C TYR A 94 0.62 -0.06 -18.55
N GLU A 95 -0.04 -1.20 -18.71
CA GLU A 95 -1.32 -1.49 -18.07
C GLU A 95 -1.20 -1.53 -16.54
N ASN A 96 -0.12 -2.11 -16.00
CA ASN A 96 0.15 -2.11 -14.56
C ASN A 96 0.28 -0.68 -14.00
N ILE A 97 0.99 0.21 -14.69
CA ILE A 97 1.16 1.61 -14.29
C ILE A 97 -0.15 2.40 -14.49
N ALA A 98 -0.87 2.14 -15.58
CA ALA A 98 -2.10 2.84 -15.93
C ALA A 98 -3.30 2.45 -15.05
N PHE A 99 -3.31 1.22 -14.52
CA PHE A 99 -4.46 0.63 -13.84
C PHE A 99 -5.06 1.50 -12.72
N PRO A 100 -4.29 2.07 -11.77
CA PRO A 100 -4.85 2.93 -10.72
C PRO A 100 -5.49 4.20 -11.29
N LEU A 101 -4.92 4.78 -12.35
CA LEU A 101 -5.45 5.98 -13.00
C LEU A 101 -6.74 5.69 -13.77
N GLN A 102 -6.82 4.49 -14.39
CA GLN A 102 -8.05 4.01 -15.05
C GLN A 102 -9.18 3.84 -14.02
N ASN A 103 -8.88 3.20 -12.87
CA ASN A 103 -9.84 3.03 -11.79
C ASN A 103 -10.31 4.36 -11.17
N ALA A 104 -9.46 5.38 -11.20
CA ALA A 104 -9.79 6.74 -10.76
C ALA A 104 -10.47 7.57 -11.87
N HIS A 105 -10.81 6.94 -13.01
CA HIS A 105 -11.52 7.55 -14.14
C HIS A 105 -10.80 8.77 -14.78
N TYR A 106 -9.46 8.77 -14.77
CA TYR A 106 -8.70 9.80 -15.51
C TYR A 106 -8.90 9.67 -17.01
N LYS A 107 -8.76 10.79 -17.72
CA LYS A 107 -8.84 10.81 -19.19
C LYS A 107 -7.65 10.08 -19.80
N LYS A 108 -7.86 9.36 -20.89
CA LYS A 108 -6.81 8.57 -21.57
C LYS A 108 -5.54 9.38 -21.86
N LYS A 109 -5.68 10.63 -22.31
CA LYS A 109 -4.54 11.52 -22.58
C LYS A 109 -3.68 11.77 -21.33
N ASP A 110 -4.31 11.97 -20.18
CA ASP A 110 -3.62 12.24 -18.92
C ASP A 110 -2.93 10.95 -18.41
N ILE A 111 -3.59 9.80 -18.58
CA ILE A 111 -3.00 8.48 -18.29
C ILE A 111 -1.75 8.26 -19.14
N ASP A 112 -1.83 8.44 -20.46
CA ASP A 112 -0.72 8.25 -21.38
C ASP A 112 0.48 9.17 -21.03
N SER A 113 0.21 10.42 -20.67
CA SER A 113 1.24 11.36 -20.24
C SER A 113 1.91 10.94 -18.93
N SER A 114 1.11 10.54 -17.93
CA SER A 114 1.61 10.12 -16.62
C SER A 114 2.42 8.83 -16.72
N VAL A 115 1.95 7.83 -17.48
CA VAL A 115 2.66 6.56 -17.69
C VAL A 115 4.00 6.80 -18.37
N LYS A 116 4.06 7.66 -19.40
CA LYS A 116 5.31 8.02 -20.08
C LYS A 116 6.31 8.70 -19.14
N SER A 117 5.83 9.65 -18.34
CA SER A 117 6.67 10.35 -17.36
C SER A 117 7.31 9.39 -16.36
N ILE A 118 6.51 8.50 -15.78
CA ILE A 118 6.99 7.49 -14.82
C ILE A 118 7.93 6.48 -15.50
N ALA A 119 7.63 6.05 -16.73
CA ALA A 119 8.49 5.12 -17.46
C ALA A 119 9.91 5.69 -17.69
N VAL A 120 10.00 6.97 -18.04
CA VAL A 120 11.30 7.69 -18.17
C VAL A 120 12.00 7.77 -16.83
N GLU A 121 11.30 8.16 -15.75
CA GLU A 121 11.87 8.28 -14.40
C GLU A 121 12.42 6.93 -13.90
N LEU A 122 11.75 5.82 -14.22
CA LEU A 122 12.17 4.47 -13.87
C LEU A 122 13.21 3.88 -14.84
N GLY A 123 13.55 4.55 -15.95
CA GLY A 123 14.46 4.04 -16.97
C GLY A 123 13.93 2.80 -17.71
N ILE A 124 12.60 2.70 -17.87
CA ILE A 124 11.92 1.60 -18.59
C ILE A 124 11.18 2.08 -19.84
N ASP A 125 11.50 3.27 -20.32
CA ASP A 125 10.89 3.88 -21.51
C ASP A 125 11.18 3.10 -22.79
N ASP A 126 12.34 2.44 -22.90
CA ASP A 126 12.67 1.55 -24.02
C ASP A 126 11.77 0.29 -24.07
N LEU A 127 11.22 -0.13 -22.95
CA LEU A 127 10.24 -1.22 -22.87
C LEU A 127 8.87 -0.82 -23.42
N HIS A 128 8.68 0.43 -23.70
CA HIS A 128 7.51 1.04 -24.30
C HIS A 128 7.12 0.47 -25.67
N GLN A 129 8.09 0.00 -26.45
CA GLN A 129 7.85 -0.62 -27.75
C GLN A 129 7.66 -2.13 -27.69
N LYS A 130 8.05 -2.78 -26.59
CA LYS A 130 7.86 -4.19 -26.34
C LYS A 130 7.02 -4.36 -25.09
N TRP A 131 5.72 -4.47 -25.24
CA TRP A 131 4.75 -4.77 -24.21
C TRP A 131 5.08 -6.12 -23.56
N TRP A 132 6.04 -6.11 -22.60
CA TRP A 132 6.47 -7.32 -21.93
C TRP A 132 5.34 -7.79 -21.01
N ARG A 133 4.82 -8.98 -21.30
CA ARG A 133 4.23 -9.79 -20.25
C ARG A 133 5.32 -10.04 -19.24
N ILE A 134 5.06 -9.68 -18.00
CA ILE A 134 5.97 -9.98 -16.90
C ILE A 134 5.92 -11.48 -16.70
N PHE A 135 6.83 -12.21 -17.35
CA PHE A 135 7.02 -13.61 -17.05
C PHE A 135 7.84 -13.67 -15.76
N TYR A 136 7.28 -14.24 -14.71
CA TYR A 136 8.08 -14.76 -13.63
C TYR A 136 8.91 -15.90 -14.23
N SER A 137 10.21 -15.68 -14.44
CA SER A 137 11.15 -16.78 -14.54
C SER A 137 11.32 -17.35 -13.14
N GLU A 138 10.96 -18.62 -12.99
CA GLU A 138 11.24 -19.42 -11.80
C GLU A 138 12.73 -19.37 -11.42
#